data_7e8e66f032b7a2b33517aa95cfe16895
#
_entry.id   7e8e66f032b7a2b33517aa95cfe16895
#
_cell.length_a   1.000
_cell.length_b   1.000
_cell.length_c   1.000
_cell.angle_alpha   90.00
_cell.angle_beta   90.00
_cell.angle_gamma   90.00
#
_symmetry.space_group_name_H-M   'P 1'
#
loop_
_entity.id
_entity.type
_entity.pdbx_description
1 polymer ?
#
loop_
_entity_poly.entity_id
_entity_poly.type
_entity_poly.pdbx_seq_one_letter_code
_entity_poly.pdbx_strand_id
1 'polypeptide(L)'
;MAAHRAAGGVDPGRRYDVEGLNRAAILMLCAHLEGYLEDLMSEALSAIHTDLNPKTLTGSFHNPWPDRVDDLFAFLGMSKPCRQISWQRAGNDAVRSNLERLVQTRNRIAHGTVGVTVHMTDIRRYRGYVEGFTPRFDRLVRQQMRALTGTYPWSY
;
A
#
# COMPACT_ATOMS: atom_id res chain seq x y z
N MET A 1 26.76 -16.33 8.32
CA MET A 1 28.06 -15.98 8.93
C MET A 1 29.05 -15.46 7.89
N ALA A 2 29.18 -16.06 6.68
CA ALA A 2 30.14 -15.64 5.67
C ALA A 2 29.88 -14.23 5.07
N ALA A 3 28.63 -13.89 4.73
CA ALA A 3 28.28 -12.60 4.17
C ALA A 3 28.57 -11.40 5.12
N HIS A 4 28.43 -11.64 6.42
CA HIS A 4 28.72 -10.63 7.43
C HIS A 4 30.20 -10.30 7.55
N ARG A 5 31.08 -11.31 7.38
CA ARG A 5 32.55 -11.10 7.38
C ARG A 5 33.03 -10.41 6.08
N ALA A 6 32.37 -10.69 4.97
CA ALA A 6 32.67 -10.05 3.69
C ALA A 6 32.36 -8.54 3.68
N ALA A 7 31.35 -8.10 4.46
CA ALA A 7 31.01 -6.69 4.64
C ALA A 7 31.92 -5.94 5.64
N GLY A 8 32.98 -6.56 6.15
CA GLY A 8 33.95 -5.94 7.05
C GLY A 8 33.42 -5.64 8.46
N GLY A 9 32.30 -6.25 8.83
CA GLY A 9 31.61 -5.93 10.07
C GLY A 9 32.15 -6.70 11.28
N VAL A 10 32.67 -6.00 12.25
CA VAL A 10 32.57 -6.38 13.66
C VAL A 10 31.13 -6.19 14.12
N ASP A 11 30.67 -6.84 15.16
CA ASP A 11 29.26 -6.83 15.59
C ASP A 11 28.48 -5.50 15.52
N PRO A 12 29.04 -4.32 15.73
CA PRO A 12 28.38 -3.03 15.48
C PRO A 12 28.13 -2.71 14.01
N GLY A 13 28.95 -3.20 13.06
CA GLY A 13 28.82 -2.93 11.62
C GLY A 13 27.63 -3.58 10.95
N ARG A 14 27.10 -4.64 11.55
CA ARG A 14 25.89 -5.33 11.10
C ARG A 14 24.65 -4.43 11.03
N ARG A 15 24.64 -3.35 11.80
CA ARG A 15 23.50 -2.42 11.86
C ARG A 15 23.31 -1.65 10.57
N TYR A 16 24.38 -1.31 9.84
CA TYR A 16 24.29 -0.53 8.61
C TYR A 16 23.64 -1.32 7.47
N ASP A 17 24.06 -2.57 7.28
CA ASP A 17 23.51 -3.43 6.24
C ASP A 17 22.02 -3.76 6.52
N VAL A 18 21.67 -4.03 7.77
CA VAL A 18 20.29 -4.30 8.19
C VAL A 18 19.42 -3.07 8.03
N GLU A 19 19.94 -1.88 8.31
CA GLU A 19 19.17 -0.63 8.15
C GLU A 19 18.86 -0.33 6.69
N GLY A 20 19.83 -0.53 5.79
CA GLY A 20 19.63 -0.41 4.34
C GLY A 20 18.56 -1.36 3.83
N LEU A 21 18.60 -2.62 4.26
CA LEU A 21 17.57 -3.63 3.93
C LEU A 21 16.20 -3.27 4.48
N ASN A 22 16.13 -2.76 5.70
CA ASN A 22 14.87 -2.32 6.31
C ASN A 22 14.25 -1.14 5.55
N ARG A 23 15.07 -0.17 5.13
CA ARG A 23 14.62 0.95 4.27
C ARG A 23 14.11 0.45 2.93
N ALA A 24 14.84 -0.46 2.27
CA ALA A 24 14.42 -1.07 1.01
C ALA A 24 13.07 -1.81 1.16
N ALA A 25 12.86 -2.54 2.26
CA ALA A 25 11.60 -3.22 2.52
C ALA A 25 10.41 -2.25 2.62
N ILE A 26 10.58 -1.07 3.21
CA ILE A 26 9.54 -0.03 3.25
C ILE A 26 9.23 0.51 1.85
N LEU A 27 10.27 0.79 1.05
CA LEU A 27 10.09 1.24 -0.34
C LEU A 27 9.30 0.21 -1.15
N MET A 28 9.68 -1.06 -1.06
CA MET A 28 9.02 -2.16 -1.77
C MET A 28 7.58 -2.37 -1.29
N LEU A 29 7.33 -2.35 0.01
CA LEU A 29 5.99 -2.53 0.56
C LEU A 29 5.03 -1.43 0.06
N CYS A 30 5.49 -0.19 0.02
CA CYS A 30 4.71 0.93 -0.48
C CYS A 30 4.46 0.81 -2.00
N ALA A 31 5.49 0.44 -2.78
CA ALA A 31 5.37 0.23 -4.22
C ALA A 31 4.40 -0.93 -4.56
N HIS A 32 4.44 -2.02 -3.81
CA HIS A 32 3.49 -3.12 -3.99
C HIS A 32 2.04 -2.71 -3.65
N LEU A 33 1.84 -1.91 -2.61
CA LEU A 33 0.50 -1.39 -2.31
C LEU A 33 -0.01 -0.47 -3.41
N GLU A 34 0.86 0.41 -3.94
CA GLU A 34 0.56 1.30 -5.07
C GLU A 34 0.15 0.50 -6.30
N GLY A 35 1.01 -0.43 -6.76
CA GLY A 35 0.73 -1.29 -7.92
C GLY A 35 -0.56 -2.12 -7.75
N TYR A 36 -0.78 -2.70 -6.56
CA TYR A 36 -2.02 -3.41 -6.27
C TYR A 36 -3.27 -2.54 -6.46
N LEU A 37 -3.25 -1.28 -5.99
CA LEU A 37 -4.39 -0.37 -6.13
C LEU A 37 -4.62 0.07 -7.58
N GLU A 38 -3.55 0.24 -8.35
CA GLU A 38 -3.62 0.52 -9.79
C GLU A 38 -4.20 -0.66 -10.56
N ASP A 39 -3.74 -1.87 -10.27
CA ASP A 39 -4.26 -3.10 -10.89
C ASP A 39 -5.74 -3.31 -10.56
N LEU A 40 -6.12 -3.15 -9.30
CA LEU A 40 -7.51 -3.26 -8.85
C LEU A 40 -8.44 -2.24 -9.55
N MET A 41 -7.97 -1.00 -9.72
CA MET A 41 -8.70 0.02 -10.45
C MET A 41 -8.84 -0.34 -11.94
N SER A 42 -7.78 -0.86 -12.54
CA SER A 42 -7.77 -1.30 -13.94
C SER A 42 -8.73 -2.46 -14.18
N GLU A 43 -8.76 -3.44 -13.28
CA GLU A 43 -9.72 -4.56 -13.33
C GLU A 43 -11.16 -4.08 -13.17
N ALA A 44 -11.40 -3.15 -12.22
CA ALA A 44 -12.73 -2.58 -12.02
C ALA A 44 -13.24 -1.81 -13.26
N LEU A 45 -12.40 -1.00 -13.88
CA LEU A 45 -12.75 -0.28 -15.12
C LEU A 45 -13.03 -1.25 -16.27
N SER A 46 -12.26 -2.31 -16.40
CA SER A 46 -12.49 -3.35 -17.40
C SER A 46 -13.83 -4.05 -17.22
N ALA A 47 -14.28 -4.23 -15.98
CA ALA A 47 -15.55 -4.86 -15.66
C ALA A 47 -16.79 -4.01 -16.00
N ILE A 48 -16.66 -2.69 -16.05
CA ILE A 48 -17.76 -1.79 -16.47
C ILE A 48 -17.74 -1.50 -17.97
N HIS A 49 -16.88 -2.16 -18.73
CA HIS A 49 -16.79 -1.98 -20.19
C HIS A 49 -16.68 -0.52 -20.63
N THR A 50 -15.91 0.27 -19.90
CA THR A 50 -15.67 1.66 -20.26
C THR A 50 -14.52 1.77 -21.27
N ASP A 51 -14.63 2.71 -22.19
CA ASP A 51 -13.56 3.09 -23.11
C ASP A 51 -12.45 3.93 -22.42
N LEU A 52 -12.59 4.19 -21.12
CA LEU A 52 -11.58 4.92 -20.36
C LEU A 52 -10.31 4.09 -20.26
N ASN A 53 -9.20 4.69 -20.71
CA ASN A 53 -7.89 4.09 -20.50
C ASN A 53 -7.55 4.16 -19.00
N PRO A 54 -7.36 3.01 -18.31
CA PRO A 54 -7.01 3.00 -16.89
C PRO A 54 -5.80 3.88 -16.55
N LYS A 55 -4.80 3.94 -17.44
CA LYS A 55 -3.60 4.77 -17.27
C LYS A 55 -3.90 6.26 -17.19
N THR A 56 -5.03 6.73 -17.73
CA THR A 56 -5.44 8.14 -17.59
C THR A 56 -5.77 8.47 -16.14
N LEU A 57 -6.31 7.52 -15.40
CA LEU A 57 -6.65 7.68 -13.98
C LEU A 57 -5.49 7.33 -13.06
N THR A 58 -4.79 6.21 -13.35
CA THR A 58 -3.70 5.74 -12.49
C THR A 58 -2.36 6.43 -12.76
N GLY A 59 -2.17 7.01 -13.95
CA GLY A 59 -0.90 7.64 -14.33
C GLY A 59 -0.46 8.84 -13.48
N SER A 60 -1.38 9.45 -12.73
CA SER A 60 -1.10 10.48 -11.73
C SER A 60 -1.18 9.97 -10.29
N PHE A 61 -1.52 8.69 -10.11
CA PHE A 61 -1.62 8.08 -8.80
C PHE A 61 -0.21 7.69 -8.32
N HIS A 62 0.35 8.55 -7.49
CA HIS A 62 1.64 8.32 -6.87
C HIS A 62 1.48 8.42 -5.37
N ASN A 63 2.12 7.48 -4.66
CA ASN A 63 2.02 7.38 -3.21
C ASN A 63 0.58 7.08 -2.73
N PRO A 64 0.32 5.90 -2.21
CA PRO A 64 -1.01 5.45 -1.82
C PRO A 64 -1.45 6.05 -0.47
N TRP A 65 -1.49 7.39 -0.39
CA TRP A 65 -2.11 8.09 0.73
C TRP A 65 -3.59 7.73 0.80
N PRO A 66 -4.17 7.48 1.97
CA PRO A 66 -5.59 7.13 2.08
C PRO A 66 -6.54 8.09 1.35
N ASP A 67 -6.27 9.40 1.39
CA ASP A 67 -7.10 10.37 0.67
C ASP A 67 -6.91 10.26 -0.84
N ARG A 68 -5.70 9.98 -1.34
CA ARG A 68 -5.45 9.73 -2.76
C ARG A 68 -6.11 8.44 -3.26
N VAL A 69 -6.13 7.42 -2.41
CA VAL A 69 -6.88 6.18 -2.69
C VAL A 69 -8.38 6.46 -2.74
N ASP A 70 -8.90 7.24 -1.79
CA ASP A 70 -10.30 7.67 -1.77
C ASP A 70 -10.65 8.43 -3.07
N ASP A 71 -9.80 9.37 -3.52
CA ASP A 71 -9.99 10.14 -4.76
C ASP A 71 -9.95 9.24 -6.00
N LEU A 72 -9.02 8.29 -6.08
CA LEU A 72 -8.92 7.34 -7.19
C LEU A 72 -10.20 6.51 -7.33
N PHE A 73 -10.68 5.92 -6.24
CA PHE A 73 -11.85 5.05 -6.26
C PHE A 73 -13.19 5.81 -6.26
N ALA A 74 -13.18 7.14 -6.09
CA ALA A 74 -14.36 7.98 -6.29
C ALA A 74 -14.88 7.89 -7.73
N PHE A 75 -14.03 7.61 -8.73
CA PHE A 75 -14.44 7.35 -10.11
C PHE A 75 -15.40 6.17 -10.27
N LEU A 76 -15.37 5.22 -9.33
CA LEU A 76 -16.31 4.10 -9.27
C LEU A 76 -17.58 4.43 -8.44
N GLY A 77 -17.78 5.70 -8.07
CA GLY A 77 -18.88 6.13 -7.22
C GLY A 77 -18.70 5.78 -5.73
N MET A 78 -17.48 5.43 -5.31
CA MET A 78 -17.21 5.07 -3.91
C MET A 78 -16.91 6.34 -3.08
N SER A 79 -17.70 6.57 -2.04
CA SER A 79 -17.45 7.69 -1.13
C SER A 79 -16.50 7.27 -0.01
N LYS A 80 -15.28 7.81 -0.02
CA LYS A 80 -14.24 7.62 1.00
C LYS A 80 -14.05 6.16 1.42
N PRO A 81 -13.74 5.26 0.47
CA PRO A 81 -13.67 3.83 0.74
C PRO A 81 -12.65 3.44 1.82
N CYS A 82 -11.54 4.15 1.96
CA CYS A 82 -10.57 3.90 3.01
C CYS A 82 -11.15 4.09 4.41
N ARG A 83 -12.20 4.90 4.57
CA ARG A 83 -12.89 5.09 5.86
C ARG A 83 -13.82 3.95 6.24
N GLN A 84 -14.06 3.01 5.33
CA GLN A 84 -14.91 1.85 5.56
C GLN A 84 -14.10 0.61 5.99
N ILE A 85 -12.76 0.69 5.96
CA ILE A 85 -11.89 -0.44 6.26
C ILE A 85 -11.54 -0.48 7.74
N SER A 86 -11.93 -1.56 8.39
CA SER A 86 -11.58 -1.88 9.78
C SER A 86 -11.60 -3.38 10.02
N TRP A 87 -11.00 -3.85 11.11
CA TRP A 87 -11.09 -5.23 11.57
C TRP A 87 -10.92 -5.32 13.10
N GLN A 88 -11.14 -6.50 13.65
CA GLN A 88 -11.24 -6.75 15.10
C GLN A 88 -10.13 -6.11 15.95
N ARG A 89 -8.91 -5.92 15.40
CA ARG A 89 -7.75 -5.39 16.12
C ARG A 89 -7.32 -4.01 15.62
N ALA A 90 -8.02 -3.42 14.66
CA ALA A 90 -7.67 -2.14 14.08
C ALA A 90 -8.91 -1.38 13.61
N GLY A 91 -9.30 -0.37 14.36
CA GLY A 91 -10.31 0.58 13.94
C GLY A 91 -9.86 1.37 12.71
N ASN A 92 -10.79 1.99 12.03
CA ASN A 92 -10.55 2.73 10.79
C ASN A 92 -9.42 3.78 10.93
N ASP A 93 -9.44 4.59 11.98
CA ASP A 93 -8.40 5.61 12.20
C ASP A 93 -7.01 5.00 12.35
N ALA A 94 -6.91 3.84 13.02
CA ALA A 94 -5.64 3.13 13.16
C ALA A 94 -5.14 2.61 11.80
N VAL A 95 -6.04 2.10 10.96
CA VAL A 95 -5.71 1.64 9.60
C VAL A 95 -5.18 2.79 8.78
N ARG A 96 -5.95 3.88 8.66
CA ARG A 96 -5.56 5.08 7.91
C ARG A 96 -4.23 5.66 8.40
N SER A 97 -4.10 5.88 9.70
CA SER A 97 -2.88 6.44 10.30
C SER A 97 -1.63 5.58 10.03
N ASN A 98 -1.76 4.25 10.00
CA ASN A 98 -0.61 3.39 9.69
C ASN A 98 -0.28 3.36 8.20
N LEU A 99 -1.25 3.44 7.30
CA LEU A 99 -1.00 3.62 5.87
C LEU A 99 -0.35 4.98 5.58
N GLU A 100 -0.83 6.05 6.21
CA GLU A 100 -0.23 7.39 6.12
C GLU A 100 1.24 7.39 6.58
N ARG A 101 1.51 6.77 7.73
CA ARG A 101 2.88 6.64 8.26
C ARG A 101 3.79 5.82 7.35
N LEU A 102 3.27 4.76 6.72
CA LEU A 102 4.01 3.97 5.73
C LEU A 102 4.46 4.87 4.58
N VAL A 103 3.52 5.60 3.96
CA VAL A 103 3.82 6.51 2.83
C VAL A 103 4.76 7.64 3.26
N GLN A 104 4.54 8.22 4.44
CA GLN A 104 5.43 9.26 4.98
C GLN A 104 6.86 8.74 5.20
N THR A 105 6.99 7.54 5.76
CA THR A 105 8.30 6.90 5.99
C THR A 105 8.98 6.62 4.66
N ARG A 106 8.26 6.06 3.68
CA ARG A 106 8.74 5.84 2.31
C ARG A 106 9.27 7.14 1.69
N ASN A 107 8.50 8.23 1.77
CA ASN A 107 8.89 9.50 1.18
C ASN A 107 10.16 10.07 1.84
N ARG A 108 10.26 10.03 3.15
CA ARG A 108 11.48 10.45 3.86
C ARG A 108 12.71 9.66 3.45
N ILE A 109 12.56 8.33 3.25
CA ILE A 109 13.64 7.47 2.75
C ILE A 109 14.00 7.85 1.31
N ALA A 110 13.01 7.99 0.43
CA ALA A 110 13.23 8.29 -1.00
C ALA A 110 13.89 9.67 -1.21
N HIS A 111 13.58 10.65 -0.36
CA HIS A 111 14.19 11.97 -0.40
C HIS A 111 15.52 12.08 0.36
N GLY A 112 16.07 10.96 0.83
CA GLY A 112 17.35 10.94 1.52
C GLY A 112 17.36 11.70 2.84
N THR A 113 16.23 11.81 3.53
CA THR A 113 16.15 12.50 4.82
C THR A 113 17.08 11.84 5.83
N VAL A 114 17.99 12.62 6.39
CA VAL A 114 18.95 12.15 7.40
C VAL A 114 18.22 11.70 8.66
N GLY A 115 18.70 10.62 9.29
CA GLY A 115 18.20 10.13 10.57
C GLY A 115 16.88 9.34 10.50
N VAL A 116 16.45 8.92 9.31
CA VAL A 116 15.32 7.99 9.18
C VAL A 116 15.79 6.59 9.55
N THR A 117 15.47 6.14 10.75
CA THR A 117 15.73 4.78 11.23
C THR A 117 14.46 3.93 11.05
N VAL A 118 14.61 2.75 10.47
CA VAL A 118 13.54 1.77 10.28
C VAL A 118 13.92 0.48 10.98
N HIS A 119 13.09 0.07 11.95
CA HIS A 119 13.26 -1.18 12.66
C HIS A 119 12.43 -2.30 12.03
N MET A 120 12.81 -3.55 12.27
CA MET A 120 12.05 -4.72 11.84
C MET A 120 10.61 -4.72 12.40
N THR A 121 10.41 -4.13 13.57
CA THR A 121 9.08 -3.95 14.17
C THR A 121 8.19 -3.01 13.35
N ASP A 122 8.76 -1.99 12.72
CA ASP A 122 8.03 -1.07 11.84
C ASP A 122 7.60 -1.78 10.57
N ILE A 123 8.51 -2.56 9.97
CA ILE A 123 8.21 -3.35 8.77
C ILE A 123 7.07 -4.34 9.06
N ARG A 124 7.16 -5.10 10.15
CA ARG A 124 6.11 -6.06 10.54
C ARG A 124 4.78 -5.37 10.78
N ARG A 125 4.79 -4.21 11.42
CA ARG A 125 3.59 -3.41 11.68
C ARG A 125 2.96 -2.96 10.37
N TYR A 126 3.70 -2.28 9.49
CA TYR A 126 3.16 -1.79 8.22
C TYR A 126 2.70 -2.92 7.30
N ARG A 127 3.48 -4.00 7.21
CA ARG A 127 3.08 -5.21 6.49
C ARG A 127 1.74 -5.75 7.00
N GLY A 128 1.57 -5.88 8.32
CA GLY A 128 0.31 -6.34 8.91
C GLY A 128 -0.88 -5.44 8.56
N TYR A 129 -0.68 -4.12 8.47
CA TYR A 129 -1.73 -3.20 8.02
C TYR A 129 -2.02 -3.31 6.53
N VAL A 130 -1.02 -3.48 5.68
CA VAL A 130 -1.21 -3.71 4.24
C VAL A 130 -1.94 -5.05 4.00
N GLU A 131 -1.47 -6.13 4.60
CA GLU A 131 -2.11 -7.47 4.51
C GLU A 131 -3.55 -7.50 5.07
N GLY A 132 -3.83 -6.66 6.06
CA GLY A 132 -5.20 -6.50 6.58
C GLY A 132 -6.08 -5.64 5.69
N PHE A 133 -5.52 -4.61 5.08
CA PHE A 133 -6.22 -3.64 4.24
C PHE A 133 -6.59 -4.23 2.88
N THR A 134 -5.64 -4.81 2.14
CA THR A 134 -5.82 -5.21 0.74
C THR A 134 -7.02 -6.14 0.51
N PRO A 135 -7.22 -7.26 1.23
CA PRO A 135 -8.35 -8.15 0.96
C PRO A 135 -9.71 -7.54 1.36
N ARG A 136 -9.72 -6.58 2.25
CA ARG A 136 -10.94 -5.87 2.66
C ARG A 136 -11.30 -4.80 1.66
N PHE A 137 -10.32 -4.10 1.16
CA PHE A 137 -10.48 -3.09 0.12
C PHE A 137 -10.93 -3.74 -1.19
N ASP A 138 -10.30 -4.85 -1.60
CA ASP A 138 -10.73 -5.68 -2.73
C ASP A 138 -12.22 -6.07 -2.62
N ARG A 139 -12.61 -6.62 -1.47
CA ARG A 139 -14.01 -6.99 -1.25
C ARG A 139 -14.96 -5.80 -1.37
N LEU A 140 -14.56 -4.64 -0.88
CA LEU A 140 -15.36 -3.43 -0.97
C LEU A 140 -15.53 -2.97 -2.43
N VAL A 141 -14.45 -2.96 -3.20
CA VAL A 141 -14.47 -2.62 -4.63
C VAL A 141 -15.32 -3.64 -5.40
N ARG A 142 -15.13 -4.92 -5.15
CA ARG A 142 -15.92 -6.00 -5.76
C ARG A 142 -17.42 -5.87 -5.49
N GLN A 143 -17.81 -5.48 -4.28
CA GLN A 143 -19.23 -5.21 -3.93
C GLN A 143 -19.76 -4.00 -4.69
N GLN A 144 -18.98 -2.93 -4.81
CA GLN A 144 -19.34 -1.76 -5.60
C GLN A 144 -19.53 -2.13 -7.07
N MET A 145 -18.63 -2.93 -7.63
CA MET A 145 -18.73 -3.38 -9.01
C MET A 145 -19.98 -4.22 -9.24
N ARG A 146 -20.32 -5.12 -8.32
CA ARG A 146 -21.58 -5.87 -8.38
C ARG A 146 -22.80 -4.94 -8.37
N ALA A 147 -22.77 -3.89 -7.56
CA ALA A 147 -23.88 -2.92 -7.51
C ALA A 147 -24.05 -2.17 -8.83
N LEU A 148 -22.95 -1.90 -9.54
CA LEU A 148 -22.95 -1.19 -10.83
C LEU A 148 -23.32 -2.11 -12.01
N THR A 149 -22.82 -3.35 -12.02
CA THR A 149 -22.92 -4.25 -13.19
C THR A 149 -23.94 -5.39 -13.02
N GLY A 150 -24.44 -5.61 -11.82
CA GLY A 150 -25.31 -6.75 -11.49
C GLY A 150 -24.57 -8.07 -11.24
N THR A 151 -23.28 -8.16 -11.58
CA THR A 151 -22.48 -9.39 -11.44
C THR A 151 -21.18 -9.11 -10.69
N TYR A 152 -20.59 -10.17 -10.09
CA TYR A 152 -19.27 -10.04 -9.52
C TYR A 152 -18.22 -10.07 -10.65
N PRO A 153 -17.30 -9.10 -10.71
CA PRO A 153 -16.33 -9.03 -11.81
C PRO A 153 -15.25 -10.11 -11.74
N TRP A 154 -14.93 -10.61 -10.56
CA TRP A 154 -13.97 -11.71 -10.33
C TRP A 154 -14.42 -12.61 -9.17
N SER A 155 -13.94 -13.87 -9.18
CA SER A 155 -14.11 -14.84 -8.07
C SER A 155 -12.96 -14.73 -7.08
N TYR A 156 -13.18 -15.16 -5.85
CA TYR A 156 -12.11 -15.45 -4.90
C TYR A 156 -11.67 -16.90 -5.06
#